data_4f39183b0440647795ba9220e15b968b
#
_entry.id   4f39183b0440647795ba9220e15b968b
#
_cell.length_a   1.000
_cell.length_b   1.000
_cell.length_c   1.000
_cell.angle_alpha   90.00
_cell.angle_beta   90.00
_cell.angle_gamma   90.00
#
_symmetry.space_group_name_H-M   'P 1'
#
loop_
_entity.id
_entity.type
_entity.pdbx_description
1 polymer ?
#
loop_
_entity_poly.entity_id
_entity_poly.type
_entity_poly.pdbx_seq_one_letter_code
_entity_poly.pdbx_strand_id
1 'polypeptide(L)'
;MPEHFVALIKQYANLNNNDQARRVAEEISEGLQLTLSEDQSKLFFVYAPDYLEPKKSRFYSKMFDWNRPYQHMALIQRIKIMQNLTDDIEAENRLRAYFTAIKIVSSDKSFRNISSVLPAKLKSVLN
;
A
#
# COMPACT_ATOMS: atom_id res chain seq x y z
N MET A 1 -1.77 14.66 -0.68
CA MET A 1 -2.31 13.59 -1.56
C MET A 1 -3.47 14.17 -2.35
N PRO A 2 -3.52 13.98 -3.67
CA PRO A 2 -4.58 14.58 -4.50
C PRO A 2 -5.95 14.04 -4.16
N GLU A 3 -6.95 14.89 -4.27
CA GLU A 3 -8.31 14.53 -3.91
C GLU A 3 -8.88 13.40 -4.78
N HIS A 4 -8.53 13.37 -6.07
CA HIS A 4 -9.06 12.33 -6.95
C HIS A 4 -8.53 10.95 -6.58
N PHE A 5 -7.28 10.86 -6.09
CA PHE A 5 -6.73 9.59 -5.61
C PHE A 5 -7.47 9.15 -4.34
N VAL A 6 -7.67 10.08 -3.42
CA VAL A 6 -8.42 9.81 -2.18
C VAL A 6 -9.84 9.35 -2.49
N ALA A 7 -10.49 9.99 -3.47
CA ALA A 7 -11.84 9.61 -3.88
C ALA A 7 -11.88 8.19 -4.45
N LEU A 8 -10.85 7.77 -5.19
CA LEU A 8 -10.77 6.40 -5.71
C LEU A 8 -10.64 5.39 -4.57
N ILE A 9 -9.79 5.66 -3.59
CA ILE A 9 -9.67 4.80 -2.43
C ILE A 9 -11.01 4.69 -1.70
N LYS A 10 -11.68 5.81 -1.48
CA LYS A 10 -12.99 5.84 -0.84
C LYS A 10 -13.99 4.97 -1.58
N GLN A 11 -14.02 5.08 -2.90
CA GLN A 11 -14.97 4.35 -3.74
C GLN A 11 -14.69 2.85 -3.70
N TYR A 12 -13.46 2.45 -3.97
CA TYR A 12 -13.12 1.02 -4.12
C TYR A 12 -13.04 0.29 -2.79
N ALA A 13 -12.71 0.98 -1.72
CA ALA A 13 -12.72 0.37 -0.38
C ALA A 13 -14.04 0.56 0.36
N ASN A 14 -15.00 1.24 -0.25
CA ASN A 14 -16.32 1.49 0.32
C ASN A 14 -16.22 2.19 1.69
N LEU A 15 -15.49 3.29 1.73
CA LEU A 15 -15.27 4.04 2.96
C LEU A 15 -16.26 5.20 3.09
N ASN A 16 -16.38 5.71 4.32
CA ASN A 16 -17.42 6.69 4.65
C ASN A 16 -17.06 8.12 4.25
N ASN A 17 -15.78 8.48 4.30
CA ASN A 17 -15.37 9.85 4.01
C ASN A 17 -13.93 9.90 3.49
N ASN A 18 -13.54 11.08 3.01
CA ASN A 18 -12.22 11.28 2.43
C ASN A 18 -11.09 11.21 3.46
N ASP A 19 -11.34 11.64 4.70
CA ASP A 19 -10.31 11.58 5.74
C ASP A 19 -9.94 10.13 6.06
N GLN A 20 -10.94 9.27 6.14
CA GLN A 20 -10.70 7.83 6.32
C GLN A 20 -9.92 7.25 5.15
N ALA A 21 -10.30 7.61 3.92
CA ALA A 21 -9.63 7.12 2.72
C ALA A 21 -8.17 7.57 2.67
N ARG A 22 -7.90 8.82 3.03
CA ARG A 22 -6.53 9.34 3.08
C ARG A 22 -5.69 8.57 4.08
N ARG A 23 -6.25 8.32 5.27
CA ARG A 23 -5.55 7.55 6.31
C ARG A 23 -5.26 6.13 5.84
N VAL A 24 -6.23 5.48 5.21
CA VAL A 24 -6.04 4.13 4.66
C VAL A 24 -4.87 4.12 3.67
N ALA A 25 -4.83 5.06 2.74
CA ALA A 25 -3.75 5.12 1.76
C ALA A 25 -2.39 5.36 2.42
N GLU A 26 -2.33 6.27 3.39
CA GLU A 26 -1.08 6.56 4.10
C GLU A 26 -0.58 5.36 4.88
N GLU A 27 -1.47 4.67 5.57
CA GLU A 27 -1.11 3.51 6.37
C GLU A 27 -0.68 2.33 5.51
N ILE A 28 -1.33 2.13 4.35
CA ILE A 28 -0.91 1.07 3.44
C ILE A 28 0.47 1.38 2.86
N SER A 29 0.73 2.63 2.52
CA SER A 29 2.07 3.03 2.04
C SER A 29 3.14 2.74 3.10
N GLU A 30 2.87 3.08 4.35
CA GLU A 30 3.79 2.77 5.45
C GLU A 30 3.98 1.25 5.62
N GLY A 31 2.88 0.52 5.56
CA GLY A 31 2.92 -0.94 5.66
C GLY A 31 3.74 -1.57 4.55
N LEU A 32 3.60 -1.08 3.33
CA LEU A 32 4.39 -1.56 2.19
C LEU A 32 5.87 -1.27 2.41
N GLN A 33 6.20 -0.08 2.88
CA GLN A 33 7.60 0.26 3.11
C GLN A 33 8.22 -0.65 4.17
N LEU A 34 7.47 -1.02 5.19
CA LEU A 34 7.93 -1.95 6.23
C LEU A 34 7.96 -3.40 5.76
N THR A 35 7.12 -3.75 4.79
CA THR A 35 6.97 -5.13 4.31
C THR A 35 7.96 -5.47 3.21
N LEU A 36 8.19 -4.56 2.28
CA LEU A 36 9.09 -4.77 1.15
C LEU A 36 10.54 -4.68 1.61
N SER A 37 11.44 -5.35 0.89
CA SER A 37 12.87 -5.14 1.09
C SER A 37 13.22 -3.69 0.80
N GLU A 38 14.39 -3.25 1.25
CA GLU A 38 14.82 -1.87 1.00
C GLU A 38 14.84 -1.55 -0.50
N ASP A 39 15.40 -2.46 -1.31
CA ASP A 39 15.47 -2.25 -2.75
C ASP A 39 14.09 -2.25 -3.40
N GLN A 40 13.22 -3.20 -3.02
CA GLN A 40 11.86 -3.25 -3.54
C GLN A 40 11.07 -2.00 -3.16
N SER A 41 11.23 -1.54 -1.93
CA SER A 41 10.55 -0.34 -1.46
C SER A 41 10.97 0.89 -2.25
N LYS A 42 12.27 1.06 -2.47
CA LYS A 42 12.78 2.17 -3.26
C LYS A 42 12.21 2.17 -4.67
N LEU A 43 12.24 1.02 -5.33
CA LEU A 43 11.73 0.91 -6.70
C LEU A 43 10.22 1.14 -6.74
N PHE A 44 9.50 0.58 -5.79
CA PHE A 44 8.06 0.78 -5.73
C PHE A 44 7.72 2.27 -5.69
N PHE A 45 8.34 3.03 -4.79
CA PHE A 45 8.02 4.44 -4.64
C PHE A 45 8.62 5.33 -5.72
N VAL A 46 9.56 4.81 -6.53
CA VAL A 46 10.00 5.49 -7.75
C VAL A 46 8.92 5.41 -8.83
N TYR A 47 8.30 4.23 -8.99
CA TYR A 47 7.30 4.02 -10.03
C TYR A 47 5.90 4.46 -9.62
N ALA A 48 5.57 4.40 -8.34
CA ALA A 48 4.27 4.83 -7.83
C ALA A 48 4.20 6.36 -7.81
N PRO A 49 2.99 6.94 -7.71
CA PRO A 49 2.87 8.38 -7.52
C PRO A 49 3.69 8.85 -6.32
N ASP A 50 4.43 9.94 -6.50
CA ASP A 50 5.37 10.43 -5.49
C ASP A 50 4.71 10.82 -4.18
N TYR A 51 3.45 11.23 -4.22
CA TYR A 51 2.71 11.60 -3.01
C TYR A 51 2.39 10.41 -2.10
N LEU A 52 2.66 9.19 -2.55
CA LEU A 52 2.43 7.99 -1.74
C LEU A 52 3.63 7.62 -0.87
N GLU A 53 4.80 8.16 -1.15
CA GLU A 53 5.99 7.82 -0.39
C GLU A 53 5.87 8.33 1.05
N PRO A 54 5.99 7.44 2.07
CA PRO A 54 5.90 7.87 3.47
C PRO A 54 7.06 8.77 3.83
N LYS A 55 6.76 9.87 4.51
CA LYS A 55 7.78 10.87 4.85
C LYS A 55 8.56 10.53 6.12
N LYS A 56 7.97 9.75 7.03
CA LYS A 56 8.54 9.49 8.35
C LYS A 56 9.03 8.07 8.55
N SER A 57 8.93 7.24 7.56
CA SER A 57 9.04 5.80 7.75
C SER A 57 10.45 5.25 7.81
N ARG A 58 11.47 6.03 7.42
CA ARG A 58 12.85 5.55 7.50
C ARG A 58 13.26 5.17 8.90
N PHE A 59 12.80 5.92 9.89
CA PHE A 59 13.05 5.60 11.28
C PHE A 59 12.38 4.28 11.66
N TYR A 60 11.12 4.12 11.29
CA TYR A 60 10.38 2.89 11.60
C TYR A 60 10.93 1.69 10.85
N SER A 61 11.32 1.84 9.60
CA SER A 61 11.88 0.71 8.87
C SER A 61 13.18 0.23 9.48
N LYS A 62 14.01 1.12 10.00
CA LYS A 62 15.22 0.72 10.73
C LYS A 62 14.89 -0.03 12.02
N MET A 63 13.87 0.42 12.75
CA MET A 63 13.46 -0.23 14.00
C MET A 63 12.92 -1.64 13.77
N PHE A 64 12.28 -1.87 12.64
CA PHE A 64 11.64 -3.15 12.35
C PHE A 64 12.37 -3.98 11.31
N ASP A 65 13.59 -3.58 10.94
CA ASP A 65 14.37 -4.25 9.91
C ASP A 65 14.70 -5.70 10.29
N TRP A 66 14.85 -5.96 11.58
CA TRP A 66 15.10 -7.32 12.10
C TRP A 66 13.88 -8.23 12.02
N ASN A 67 12.73 -7.69 11.67
CA ASN A 67 11.48 -8.44 11.57
C ASN A 67 11.24 -9.02 10.17
N ARG A 68 12.19 -8.90 9.28
CA ARG A 68 12.10 -9.47 7.94
C ARG A 68 12.38 -10.96 7.97
N PRO A 69 11.90 -11.75 7.02
CA PRO A 69 11.26 -11.36 5.77
C PRO A 69 9.77 -11.09 5.92
N TYR A 70 9.28 -10.16 5.12
CA TYR A 70 7.88 -9.82 5.10
C TYR A 70 7.17 -10.57 3.98
N GLN A 71 5.96 -10.99 4.28
CA GLN A 71 5.10 -11.73 3.39
C GLN A 71 3.79 -10.98 3.18
N HIS A 72 3.03 -11.40 2.17
CA HIS A 72 1.68 -10.87 1.98
C HIS A 72 0.86 -10.93 3.28
N MET A 73 0.94 -12.07 3.96
CA MET A 73 0.22 -12.24 5.23
C MET A 73 0.67 -11.23 6.28
N ALA A 74 1.96 -10.93 6.32
CA ALA A 74 2.46 -9.94 7.27
C ALA A 74 1.88 -8.55 6.99
N LEU A 75 1.76 -8.19 5.71
CA LEU A 75 1.16 -6.91 5.33
C LEU A 75 -0.32 -6.85 5.71
N ILE A 76 -1.07 -7.90 5.45
CA ILE A 76 -2.49 -7.95 5.83
C ILE A 76 -2.65 -7.78 7.34
N GLN A 77 -1.82 -8.45 8.12
CA GLN A 77 -1.88 -8.31 9.58
C GLN A 77 -1.54 -6.88 10.03
N ARG A 78 -0.55 -6.25 9.39
CA ARG A 78 -0.22 -4.86 9.69
C ARG A 78 -1.39 -3.93 9.39
N ILE A 79 -2.04 -4.10 8.25
CA ILE A 79 -3.21 -3.29 7.88
C ILE A 79 -4.33 -3.48 8.91
N LYS A 80 -4.59 -4.71 9.33
CA LYS A 80 -5.60 -4.98 10.36
C LYS A 80 -5.32 -4.22 11.64
N ILE A 81 -4.08 -4.26 12.10
CA ILE A 81 -3.69 -3.58 13.34
C ILE A 81 -3.77 -2.06 13.18
N MET A 82 -3.20 -1.53 12.11
CA MET A 82 -3.15 -0.10 11.88
C MET A 82 -4.54 0.50 11.72
N GLN A 83 -5.47 -0.24 11.15
CA GLN A 83 -6.80 0.26 10.85
C GLN A 83 -7.88 -0.33 11.76
N ASN A 84 -7.46 -1.03 12.80
CA ASN A 84 -8.35 -1.62 13.79
C ASN A 84 -9.42 -2.51 13.14
N LEU A 85 -8.98 -3.38 12.25
CA LEU A 85 -9.85 -4.34 11.56
C LEU A 85 -9.69 -5.71 12.18
N THR A 86 -10.79 -6.48 12.18
CA THR A 86 -10.80 -7.85 12.67
C THR A 86 -10.86 -8.87 11.54
N ASP A 87 -11.19 -8.44 10.33
CA ASP A 87 -11.43 -9.30 9.18
C ASP A 87 -10.33 -9.15 8.14
N ASP A 88 -9.68 -10.27 7.80
CA ASP A 88 -8.65 -10.31 6.76
C ASP A 88 -9.20 -9.88 5.40
N ILE A 89 -10.45 -10.24 5.10
CA ILE A 89 -11.08 -9.90 3.82
C ILE A 89 -11.20 -8.39 3.67
N GLU A 90 -11.58 -7.71 4.74
CA GLU A 90 -11.70 -6.25 4.71
C GLU A 90 -10.33 -5.59 4.51
N ALA A 91 -9.30 -6.08 5.19
CA ALA A 91 -7.95 -5.59 5.02
C ALA A 91 -7.46 -5.79 3.58
N GLU A 92 -7.74 -6.96 3.00
CA GLU A 92 -7.38 -7.24 1.62
C GLU A 92 -8.13 -6.36 0.63
N ASN A 93 -9.40 -6.08 0.88
CA ASN A 93 -10.18 -5.18 0.05
C ASN A 93 -9.60 -3.76 0.05
N ARG A 94 -9.13 -3.29 1.18
CA ARG A 94 -8.48 -1.98 1.27
C ARG A 94 -7.16 -1.96 0.50
N LEU A 95 -6.39 -3.03 0.58
CA LEU A 95 -5.16 -3.16 -0.19
C LEU A 95 -5.45 -3.19 -1.69
N ARG A 96 -6.47 -3.92 -2.12
CA ARG A 96 -6.90 -3.93 -3.52
C ARG A 96 -7.32 -2.55 -3.99
N ALA A 97 -8.06 -1.82 -3.16
CA ALA A 97 -8.49 -0.47 -3.49
C ALA A 97 -7.28 0.44 -3.71
N TYR A 98 -6.27 0.31 -2.87
CA TYR A 98 -5.03 1.06 -2.98
C TYR A 98 -4.34 0.78 -4.33
N PHE A 99 -4.16 -0.48 -4.69
CA PHE A 99 -3.52 -0.82 -5.97
C PHE A 99 -4.40 -0.47 -7.17
N THR A 100 -5.71 -0.60 -7.06
CA THR A 100 -6.63 -0.20 -8.12
C THR A 100 -6.52 1.30 -8.38
N ALA A 101 -6.47 2.10 -7.34
CA ALA A 101 -6.30 3.55 -7.47
C ALA A 101 -4.97 3.89 -8.16
N ILE A 102 -3.89 3.21 -7.77
CA ILE A 102 -2.59 3.40 -8.42
C ILE A 102 -2.69 3.07 -9.91
N LYS A 103 -3.33 1.94 -10.24
CA LYS A 103 -3.48 1.53 -11.64
C LYS A 103 -4.22 2.58 -12.46
N ILE A 104 -5.26 3.17 -11.89
CA ILE A 104 -6.07 4.17 -12.60
C ILE A 104 -5.28 5.46 -12.85
N VAL A 105 -4.48 5.91 -11.88
CA VAL A 105 -3.76 7.19 -12.00
C VAL A 105 -2.39 7.04 -12.68
N SER A 106 -1.90 5.82 -12.88
CA SER A 106 -0.58 5.57 -13.46
C SER A 106 -0.70 5.15 -14.91
N SER A 107 0.38 5.32 -15.69
CA SER A 107 0.45 4.75 -17.03
C SER A 107 0.56 3.23 -16.94
N ASP A 108 0.21 2.55 -18.04
CA ASP A 108 0.35 1.10 -18.12
C ASP A 108 1.79 0.65 -17.87
N LYS A 109 2.74 1.41 -18.41
CA LYS A 109 4.17 1.11 -18.24
C LYS A 109 4.57 1.22 -16.77
N SER A 110 4.18 2.30 -16.11
CA SER A 110 4.49 2.50 -14.69
C SER A 110 3.86 1.41 -13.83
N PHE A 111 2.63 1.04 -14.12
CA PHE A 111 1.96 -0.01 -13.36
C PHE A 111 2.62 -1.37 -13.56
N ARG A 112 3.07 -1.70 -14.78
CA ARG A 112 3.83 -2.93 -15.02
C ARG A 112 5.14 -2.93 -14.24
N ASN A 113 5.81 -1.78 -14.16
CA ASN A 113 7.03 -1.66 -13.37
C ASN A 113 6.76 -1.87 -11.89
N ILE A 114 5.68 -1.30 -11.37
CA ILE A 114 5.26 -1.51 -9.99
C ILE A 114 5.02 -3.00 -9.74
N SER A 115 4.28 -3.65 -10.60
CA SER A 115 3.97 -5.07 -10.49
C SER A 115 5.24 -5.92 -10.46
N SER A 116 6.24 -5.56 -11.28
CA SER A 116 7.46 -6.35 -11.40
C SER A 116 8.32 -6.34 -10.12
N VAL A 117 8.20 -5.30 -9.29
CA VAL A 117 9.01 -5.22 -8.07
C VAL A 117 8.31 -5.81 -6.84
N LEU A 118 7.04 -6.17 -6.96
CA LEU A 118 6.29 -6.73 -5.83
C LEU A 118 6.56 -8.23 -5.69
N PRO A 119 6.58 -8.74 -4.44
CA PRO A 119 6.62 -10.19 -4.22
C PRO A 119 5.42 -10.89 -4.85
N ALA A 120 5.60 -12.16 -5.21
CA ALA A 120 4.56 -12.92 -5.90
C ALA A 120 3.22 -12.91 -5.17
N LYS A 121 3.24 -13.00 -3.86
CA LYS A 121 2.02 -13.00 -3.05
C LYS A 121 1.26 -11.68 -3.13
N LEU A 122 1.96 -10.56 -3.27
CA LEU A 122 1.31 -9.27 -3.44
C LEU A 122 0.80 -9.08 -4.87
N LYS A 123 1.44 -9.70 -5.85
CA LYS A 123 0.97 -9.62 -7.23
C LYS A 123 -0.44 -10.18 -7.40
N SER A 124 -0.80 -11.18 -6.62
CA SER A 124 -2.14 -11.76 -6.69
C SER A 124 -3.24 -10.77 -6.29
N VAL A 125 -2.91 -9.76 -5.50
CA VAL A 125 -3.85 -8.74 -5.07
C VAL A 125 -4.11 -7.70 -6.17
N LEU A 126 -3.20 -7.61 -7.16
CA LEU A 126 -3.33 -6.66 -8.26
C LEU A 126 -4.41 -7.06 -9.28
N ASN A 127 -4.82 -8.30 -9.29
CA ASN A 127 -5.77 -8.83 -10.30
C ASN A 127 -7.19 -8.87 -9.78
#